data_0a1d7835ab67d6eeac289959a5e3db58
#
_entry.id   0a1d7835ab67d6eeac289959a5e3db58
#
_cell.length_a   1.000
_cell.length_b   1.000
_cell.length_c   1.000
_cell.angle_alpha   90.00
_cell.angle_beta   90.00
_cell.angle_gamma   90.00
#
_symmetry.space_group_name_H-M   'P 1'
#
loop_
_entity.id
_entity.type
_entity.pdbx_description
1 polymer ?
#
loop_
_entity_poly.entity_id
_entity_poly.type
_entity_poly.pdbx_seq_one_letter_code
_entity_poly.pdbx_strand_id
1 'polypeptide(L)'
;MTAKVIEHMNLSIRPGEKVAVVGLNGAGKSTLVKLLTALYRPTEGRILAGGTDLARLDREEVFKLFTTLYQDVHVFAMTVAENVAMQPKERIDCRRVQRCLEMAGLWEKIQSLPGGMDAMLLKNIDLNGVELSGGQTQRLALARAIYRDAPVLVLDEPTAALDPLAEYDLYQRFAELSEGRTSIFISHRLSSTRFCDRILLLEDGRIVESGTHDELMRQNGKYAALFRVQAQYYQEEGVQDEAV
;
A
#
# COMPACT_ATOMS: atom_id res chain seq x y z
N MET A 1 22.70 7.53 -22.17
CA MET A 1 22.83 7.23 -20.72
C MET A 1 21.44 7.36 -20.12
N THR A 2 20.86 6.27 -19.62
CA THR A 2 19.60 6.35 -18.87
C THR A 2 19.88 7.01 -17.54
N ALA A 3 19.14 8.08 -17.21
CA ALA A 3 19.29 8.76 -15.92
C ALA A 3 19.06 7.78 -14.78
N LYS A 4 19.94 7.76 -13.79
CA LYS A 4 19.76 6.98 -12.56
C LYS A 4 18.59 7.61 -11.77
N VAL A 5 17.62 6.80 -11.37
CA VAL A 5 16.43 7.27 -10.63
C VAL A 5 16.67 7.29 -9.13
N ILE A 6 17.49 6.37 -8.61
CA ILE A 6 17.90 6.30 -7.20
C ILE A 6 19.42 6.21 -7.16
N GLU A 7 20.04 7.07 -6.37
CA GLU A 7 21.50 7.14 -6.25
C GLU A 7 21.94 7.18 -4.80
N HIS A 8 22.99 6.40 -4.47
CA HIS A 8 23.67 6.40 -3.18
C HIS A 8 22.73 6.27 -1.95
N MET A 9 21.65 5.50 -2.10
CA MET A 9 20.69 5.32 -1.03
C MET A 9 21.18 4.25 -0.05
N ASN A 10 21.34 4.64 1.22
CA ASN A 10 21.57 3.74 2.34
C ASN A 10 20.35 3.82 3.26
N LEU A 11 19.57 2.74 3.31
CA LEU A 11 18.36 2.65 4.10
C LEU A 11 18.37 1.36 4.91
N SER A 12 18.05 1.45 6.19
CA SER A 12 17.81 0.30 7.05
C SER A 12 16.43 0.46 7.67
N ILE A 13 15.64 -0.60 7.62
CA ILE A 13 14.28 -0.69 8.22
C ILE A 13 14.35 -1.81 9.25
N ARG A 14 13.93 -1.53 10.48
CA ARG A 14 13.93 -2.49 11.58
C ARG A 14 12.74 -3.44 11.47
N PRO A 15 12.85 -4.68 11.95
CA PRO A 15 11.67 -5.54 12.09
C PRO A 15 10.58 -4.86 12.92
N GLY A 16 9.34 -4.87 12.41
CA GLY A 16 8.19 -4.22 13.06
C GLY A 16 8.10 -2.71 12.86
N GLU A 17 9.09 -2.06 12.20
CA GLU A 17 9.07 -0.62 11.96
C GLU A 17 8.05 -0.25 10.86
N LYS A 18 7.26 0.79 11.12
CA LYS A 18 6.36 1.43 10.15
C LYS A 18 7.07 2.64 9.54
N VAL A 19 7.44 2.54 8.27
CA VAL A 19 8.17 3.60 7.56
C VAL A 19 7.29 4.21 6.48
N ALA A 20 7.15 5.53 6.49
CA ALA A 20 6.54 6.26 5.39
C ALA A 20 7.62 6.78 4.42
N VAL A 21 7.38 6.65 3.13
CA VAL A 21 8.18 7.27 2.07
C VAL A 21 7.31 8.32 1.37
N VAL A 22 7.70 9.56 1.53
CA VAL A 22 6.99 10.72 0.99
C VAL A 22 7.87 11.51 0.03
N GLY A 23 7.27 12.32 -0.82
CA GLY A 23 8.00 13.14 -1.79
C GLY A 23 7.13 13.47 -3.00
N LEU A 24 7.56 14.43 -3.80
CA LEU A 24 6.86 14.86 -5.00
C LEU A 24 6.82 13.75 -6.07
N ASN A 25 5.96 13.95 -7.08
CA ASN A 25 5.92 13.05 -8.24
C ASN A 25 7.28 13.04 -8.94
N GLY A 26 7.75 11.86 -9.35
CA GLY A 26 9.07 11.70 -9.96
C GLY A 26 10.23 11.56 -8.98
N ALA A 27 10.05 11.72 -7.67
CA ALA A 27 11.12 11.60 -6.66
C ALA A 27 11.77 10.20 -6.57
N GLY A 28 11.18 9.16 -7.20
CA GLY A 28 11.71 7.80 -7.19
C GLY A 28 10.98 6.82 -6.25
N LYS A 29 9.85 7.23 -5.61
CA LYS A 29 9.12 6.42 -4.63
C LYS A 29 8.74 5.04 -5.16
N SER A 30 8.04 4.96 -6.29
CA SER A 30 7.61 3.69 -6.89
C SER A 30 8.80 2.85 -7.40
N THR A 31 9.92 3.50 -7.79
CA THR A 31 11.17 2.80 -8.12
C THR A 31 11.78 2.15 -6.89
N LEU A 32 11.76 2.85 -5.74
CA LEU A 32 12.21 2.29 -4.46
C LEU A 32 11.38 1.06 -4.08
N VAL A 33 10.04 1.13 -4.21
CA VAL A 33 9.16 -0.05 -3.97
C VAL A 33 9.55 -1.22 -4.85
N LYS A 34 9.71 -1.00 -6.16
CA LYS A 34 10.06 -2.06 -7.10
C LYS A 34 11.43 -2.68 -6.82
N LEU A 35 12.36 -1.91 -6.29
CA LEU A 35 13.66 -2.40 -5.82
C LEU A 35 13.52 -3.21 -4.52
N LEU A 36 12.81 -2.69 -3.52
CA LEU A 36 12.60 -3.36 -2.23
C LEU A 36 11.85 -4.69 -2.38
N THR A 37 10.88 -4.75 -3.30
CA THR A 37 10.11 -5.97 -3.59
C THR A 37 10.77 -6.88 -4.62
N ALA A 38 12.02 -6.58 -5.02
CA ALA A 38 12.82 -7.28 -6.02
C ALA A 38 12.15 -7.45 -7.40
N LEU A 39 11.18 -6.58 -7.75
CA LEU A 39 10.68 -6.45 -9.11
C LEU A 39 11.74 -5.84 -10.04
N TYR A 40 12.59 -4.95 -9.47
CA TYR A 40 13.77 -4.43 -10.14
C TYR A 40 15.03 -4.87 -9.39
N ARG A 41 16.12 -5.06 -10.11
CA ARG A 41 17.43 -5.30 -9.52
C ARG A 41 18.22 -3.98 -9.48
N PRO A 42 18.92 -3.69 -8.37
CA PRO A 42 19.83 -2.54 -8.34
C PRO A 42 20.96 -2.74 -9.35
N THR A 43 21.37 -1.67 -10.04
CA THR A 43 22.52 -1.70 -10.95
C THR A 43 23.84 -1.75 -10.19
N GLU A 44 23.86 -1.19 -8.99
CA GLU A 44 25.00 -1.18 -8.06
C GLU A 44 24.46 -1.33 -6.63
N GLY A 45 25.27 -1.85 -5.71
CA GLY A 45 24.85 -2.11 -4.34
C GLY A 45 24.06 -3.40 -4.16
N ARG A 46 23.35 -3.52 -3.04
CA ARG A 46 22.59 -4.74 -2.69
C ARG A 46 21.42 -4.41 -1.78
N ILE A 47 20.41 -5.27 -1.78
CA ILE A 47 19.24 -5.18 -0.89
C ILE A 47 19.23 -6.44 -0.04
N LEU A 48 19.19 -6.27 1.28
CA LEU A 48 19.22 -7.37 2.24
C LEU A 48 17.87 -7.48 2.95
N ALA A 49 17.37 -8.70 3.10
CA ALA A 49 16.25 -9.04 3.98
C ALA A 49 16.75 -10.05 5.02
N GLY A 50 16.69 -9.69 6.31
CA GLY A 50 17.21 -10.55 7.39
C GLY A 50 18.69 -10.91 7.24
N GLY A 51 19.50 -10.03 6.64
CA GLY A 51 20.92 -10.28 6.37
C GLY A 51 21.20 -11.04 5.05
N THR A 52 20.18 -11.58 4.39
CA THR A 52 20.32 -12.30 3.13
C THR A 52 20.10 -11.35 1.95
N ASP A 53 21.00 -11.39 0.96
CA ASP A 53 20.87 -10.60 -0.26
C ASP A 53 19.71 -11.14 -1.11
N LEU A 54 18.73 -10.27 -1.42
CA LEU A 54 17.56 -10.64 -2.23
C LEU A 54 17.94 -11.20 -3.62
N ALA A 55 19.09 -10.80 -4.16
CA ALA A 55 19.58 -11.30 -5.44
C ALA A 55 19.99 -12.78 -5.39
N ARG A 56 20.17 -13.37 -4.19
CA ARG A 56 20.53 -14.76 -3.97
C ARG A 56 19.34 -15.68 -3.71
N LEU A 57 18.17 -15.09 -3.44
CA LEU A 57 16.92 -15.81 -3.22
C LEU A 57 16.26 -16.12 -4.56
N ASP A 58 15.55 -17.22 -4.63
CA ASP A 58 14.69 -17.47 -5.77
C ASP A 58 13.46 -16.54 -5.73
N ARG A 59 12.74 -16.47 -6.86
CA ARG A 59 11.63 -15.56 -7.01
C ARG A 59 10.46 -15.88 -6.07
N GLU A 60 10.23 -17.14 -5.77
CA GLU A 60 9.16 -17.58 -4.88
C GLU A 60 9.48 -17.23 -3.42
N GLU A 61 10.74 -17.38 -3.01
CA GLU A 61 11.22 -17.00 -1.68
C GLU A 61 11.06 -15.49 -1.47
N VAL A 62 11.48 -14.67 -2.44
CA VAL A 62 11.30 -13.22 -2.38
C VAL A 62 9.81 -12.85 -2.30
N PHE A 63 8.97 -13.47 -3.11
CA PHE A 63 7.54 -13.18 -3.08
C PHE A 63 6.87 -13.54 -1.75
N LYS A 64 7.35 -14.54 -1.02
CA LYS A 64 6.85 -14.87 0.31
C LYS A 64 7.16 -13.81 1.36
N LEU A 65 8.18 -12.98 1.14
CA LEU A 65 8.58 -11.93 2.09
C LEU A 65 7.68 -10.70 2.04
N PHE A 66 7.04 -10.43 0.91
CA PHE A 66 6.33 -9.17 0.68
C PHE A 66 4.86 -9.38 0.34
N THR A 67 4.02 -8.55 0.93
CA THR A 67 2.67 -8.27 0.44
C THR A 67 2.63 -6.83 -0.04
N THR A 68 2.27 -6.62 -1.30
CA THR A 68 2.20 -5.30 -1.92
C THR A 68 0.77 -4.94 -2.30
N LEU A 69 0.32 -3.76 -1.88
CA LEU A 69 -0.80 -3.08 -2.50
C LEU A 69 -0.25 -1.96 -3.38
N TYR A 70 -0.53 -2.05 -4.67
CA TYR A 70 -0.22 -1.01 -5.63
C TYR A 70 -1.40 -0.06 -5.82
N GLN A 71 -1.11 1.15 -6.31
CA GLN A 71 -2.11 2.15 -6.66
C GLN A 71 -3.16 1.59 -7.63
N ASP A 72 -2.72 0.88 -8.66
CA ASP A 72 -3.60 0.21 -9.61
C ASP A 72 -3.95 -1.20 -9.13
N VAL A 73 -5.15 -1.35 -8.61
CA VAL A 73 -5.65 -2.65 -8.17
C VAL A 73 -6.26 -3.41 -9.33
N HIS A 74 -5.67 -4.55 -9.65
CA HIS A 74 -6.24 -5.45 -10.65
C HIS A 74 -7.22 -6.44 -10.01
N VAL A 75 -8.45 -6.43 -10.50
CA VAL A 75 -9.47 -7.45 -10.25
C VAL A 75 -9.40 -8.46 -11.38
N PHE A 76 -9.50 -9.74 -11.06
CA PHE A 76 -9.48 -10.80 -12.05
C PHE A 76 -10.88 -11.34 -12.27
N ALA A 77 -11.17 -11.80 -13.50
CA ALA A 77 -12.44 -12.47 -13.85
C ALA A 77 -12.48 -13.89 -13.25
N MET A 78 -12.59 -13.94 -11.93
CA MET A 78 -12.63 -15.11 -11.06
C MET A 78 -13.63 -14.83 -9.94
N THR A 79 -13.92 -15.84 -9.12
CA THR A 79 -14.74 -15.63 -7.92
C THR A 79 -14.12 -14.66 -6.93
N VAL A 80 -14.93 -14.11 -6.02
CA VAL A 80 -14.42 -13.27 -4.93
C VAL A 80 -13.39 -14.04 -4.11
N ALA A 81 -13.65 -15.29 -3.76
CA ALA A 81 -12.76 -16.13 -2.97
C ALA A 81 -11.41 -16.33 -3.67
N GLU A 82 -11.40 -16.61 -4.95
CA GLU A 82 -10.18 -16.76 -5.77
C GLU A 82 -9.41 -15.44 -5.87
N ASN A 83 -10.12 -14.31 -6.02
CA ASN A 83 -9.50 -12.98 -6.02
C ASN A 83 -8.81 -12.64 -4.69
N VAL A 84 -9.34 -13.07 -3.57
CA VAL A 84 -8.72 -12.86 -2.25
C VAL A 84 -7.56 -13.82 -2.03
N ALA A 85 -7.77 -15.11 -2.25
CA ALA A 85 -6.79 -16.13 -1.95
C ALA A 85 -5.65 -16.21 -2.98
N MET A 86 -5.90 -15.79 -4.23
CA MET A 86 -4.97 -15.94 -5.37
C MET A 86 -4.47 -17.39 -5.50
N GLN A 87 -5.38 -18.35 -5.31
CA GLN A 87 -5.14 -19.78 -5.34
C GLN A 87 -6.27 -20.50 -6.07
N PRO A 88 -6.02 -21.71 -6.62
CA PRO A 88 -7.07 -22.57 -7.16
C PRO A 88 -8.15 -22.88 -6.11
N LYS A 89 -9.40 -23.00 -6.53
CA LYS A 89 -10.57 -23.16 -5.67
C LYS A 89 -10.42 -24.28 -4.63
N GLU A 90 -9.78 -25.38 -5.00
CA GLU A 90 -9.57 -26.56 -4.15
C GLU A 90 -8.63 -26.32 -2.95
N ARG A 91 -7.84 -25.24 -3.01
CA ARG A 91 -6.86 -24.86 -1.97
C ARG A 91 -7.30 -23.70 -1.11
N ILE A 92 -8.49 -23.15 -1.38
CA ILE A 92 -8.97 -21.96 -0.69
C ILE A 92 -9.56 -22.34 0.68
N ASP A 93 -9.04 -21.72 1.73
CA ASP A 93 -9.70 -21.71 3.03
C ASP A 93 -10.78 -20.62 3.06
N CYS A 94 -12.02 -21.00 2.80
CA CYS A 94 -13.15 -20.09 2.75
C CYS A 94 -13.39 -19.35 4.08
N ARG A 95 -13.13 -19.99 5.24
CA ARG A 95 -13.26 -19.32 6.55
C ARG A 95 -12.21 -18.22 6.71
N ARG A 96 -11.00 -18.45 6.22
CA ARG A 96 -9.94 -17.46 6.23
C ARG A 96 -10.27 -16.31 5.24
N VAL A 97 -10.79 -16.61 4.06
CA VAL A 97 -11.26 -15.59 3.10
C VAL A 97 -12.32 -14.69 3.74
N GLN A 98 -13.34 -15.29 4.37
CA GLN A 98 -14.39 -14.53 5.05
C GLN A 98 -13.80 -13.57 6.09
N ARG A 99 -12.95 -14.05 7.00
CA ARG A 99 -12.28 -13.21 8.01
C ARG A 99 -11.48 -12.07 7.37
N CYS A 100 -10.78 -12.34 6.27
CA CYS A 100 -10.04 -11.29 5.56
C CYS A 100 -10.97 -10.22 4.96
N LEU A 101 -12.13 -10.63 4.43
CA LEU A 101 -13.14 -9.72 3.92
C LEU A 101 -13.80 -8.89 5.04
N GLU A 102 -14.03 -9.50 6.22
CA GLU A 102 -14.53 -8.80 7.42
C GLU A 102 -13.53 -7.74 7.89
N MET A 103 -12.26 -8.10 8.05
CA MET A 103 -11.18 -7.17 8.42
C MET A 103 -11.00 -6.04 7.41
N ALA A 104 -11.16 -6.34 6.11
CA ALA A 104 -11.11 -5.34 5.04
C ALA A 104 -12.38 -4.48 4.95
N GLY A 105 -13.45 -4.77 5.72
CA GLY A 105 -14.73 -4.07 5.66
C GLY A 105 -15.50 -4.26 4.35
N LEU A 106 -15.32 -5.42 3.69
CA LEU A 106 -15.99 -5.74 2.44
C LEU A 106 -17.03 -6.86 2.59
N TRP A 107 -17.08 -7.54 3.74
CA TRP A 107 -17.89 -8.72 3.95
C TRP A 107 -19.39 -8.49 3.74
N GLU A 108 -19.98 -7.43 4.30
CA GLU A 108 -21.40 -7.12 4.16
C GLU A 108 -21.81 -7.00 2.68
N LYS A 109 -20.97 -6.33 1.88
CA LYS A 109 -21.19 -6.23 0.43
C LYS A 109 -21.14 -7.59 -0.23
N ILE A 110 -20.11 -8.40 0.05
CA ILE A 110 -19.96 -9.72 -0.56
C ILE A 110 -21.08 -10.66 -0.15
N GLN A 111 -21.47 -10.64 1.12
CA GLN A 111 -22.59 -11.45 1.62
C GLN A 111 -23.94 -11.11 0.92
N SER A 112 -24.13 -9.85 0.51
CA SER A 112 -25.34 -9.41 -0.21
C SER A 112 -25.37 -9.81 -1.68
N LEU A 113 -24.25 -10.32 -2.24
CA LEU A 113 -24.21 -10.73 -3.64
C LEU A 113 -24.87 -12.10 -3.85
N PRO A 114 -25.55 -12.30 -4.97
CA PRO A 114 -25.93 -13.64 -5.40
C PRO A 114 -24.69 -14.53 -5.53
N GLY A 115 -24.62 -15.62 -4.74
CA GLY A 115 -23.46 -16.51 -4.68
C GLY A 115 -22.39 -16.10 -3.64
N GLY A 116 -22.49 -14.93 -2.99
CA GLY A 116 -21.55 -14.54 -1.94
C GLY A 116 -20.09 -14.57 -2.41
N MET A 117 -19.26 -15.35 -1.74
CA MET A 117 -17.83 -15.52 -2.10
C MET A 117 -17.60 -16.28 -3.42
N ASP A 118 -18.57 -17.05 -3.90
CA ASP A 118 -18.53 -17.71 -5.21
C ASP A 118 -19.03 -16.81 -6.36
N ALA A 119 -19.48 -15.58 -6.08
CA ALA A 119 -19.86 -14.62 -7.11
C ALA A 119 -18.66 -14.28 -8.00
N MET A 120 -18.85 -14.38 -9.32
CA MET A 120 -17.86 -13.99 -10.31
C MET A 120 -17.70 -12.49 -10.35
N LEU A 121 -16.46 -12.01 -10.38
CA LEU A 121 -16.14 -10.60 -10.58
C LEU A 121 -15.87 -10.33 -12.06
N LEU A 122 -16.19 -9.11 -12.49
CA LEU A 122 -16.12 -8.62 -13.88
C LEU A 122 -17.07 -9.35 -14.84
N LYS A 123 -17.61 -8.59 -15.77
CA LYS A 123 -18.55 -9.10 -16.81
C LYS A 123 -17.86 -9.64 -18.06
N ASN A 124 -16.53 -9.69 -18.07
CA ASN A 124 -15.76 -10.06 -19.26
C ASN A 124 -15.93 -11.54 -19.65
N ILE A 125 -16.22 -12.40 -18.68
CA ILE A 125 -16.38 -13.86 -18.88
C ILE A 125 -17.80 -14.28 -18.54
N ASP A 126 -18.39 -13.75 -17.48
CA ASP A 126 -19.76 -14.02 -17.05
C ASP A 126 -20.58 -12.73 -17.11
N LEU A 127 -21.64 -12.72 -17.93
CA LEU A 127 -22.54 -11.56 -18.06
C LEU A 127 -23.24 -11.19 -16.74
N ASN A 128 -23.38 -12.14 -15.80
CA ASN A 128 -23.87 -11.91 -14.45
C ASN A 128 -22.77 -11.50 -13.47
N GLY A 129 -21.52 -11.34 -13.94
CA GLY A 129 -20.38 -10.94 -13.12
C GLY A 129 -20.62 -9.60 -12.43
N VAL A 130 -20.11 -9.47 -11.23
CA VAL A 130 -20.26 -8.28 -10.38
C VAL A 130 -19.10 -7.33 -10.63
N GLU A 131 -19.41 -6.04 -10.78
CA GLU A 131 -18.42 -4.98 -10.79
C GLU A 131 -18.39 -4.31 -9.42
N LEU A 132 -17.19 -4.20 -8.85
CA LEU A 132 -16.97 -3.51 -7.59
C LEU A 132 -16.70 -2.02 -7.85
N SER A 133 -17.16 -1.14 -6.95
CA SER A 133 -16.75 0.26 -6.98
C SER A 133 -15.25 0.42 -6.67
N GLY A 134 -14.68 1.60 -6.93
CA GLY A 134 -13.27 1.87 -6.63
C GLY A 134 -12.90 1.55 -5.19
N GLY A 135 -13.70 2.03 -4.22
CA GLY A 135 -13.48 1.75 -2.80
C GLY A 135 -13.64 0.26 -2.43
N GLN A 136 -14.58 -0.45 -3.06
CA GLN A 136 -14.74 -1.90 -2.86
C GLN A 136 -13.56 -2.68 -3.45
N THR A 137 -13.03 -2.24 -4.58
CA THR A 137 -11.82 -2.79 -5.21
C THR A 137 -10.59 -2.62 -4.31
N GLN A 138 -10.44 -1.46 -3.68
CA GLN A 138 -9.37 -1.23 -2.71
C GLN A 138 -9.49 -2.15 -1.47
N ARG A 139 -10.70 -2.32 -0.95
CA ARG A 139 -10.97 -3.25 0.16
C ARG A 139 -10.74 -4.71 -0.24
N LEU A 140 -11.02 -5.09 -1.48
CA LEU A 140 -10.69 -6.43 -2.00
C LEU A 140 -9.17 -6.64 -2.03
N ALA A 141 -8.40 -5.65 -2.49
CA ALA A 141 -6.94 -5.70 -2.48
C ALA A 141 -6.39 -5.79 -1.05
N LEU A 142 -7.02 -5.08 -0.10
CA LEU A 142 -6.69 -5.19 1.31
C LEU A 142 -6.96 -6.61 1.84
N ALA A 143 -8.12 -7.20 1.56
CA ALA A 143 -8.43 -8.59 1.95
C ALA A 143 -7.40 -9.58 1.37
N ARG A 144 -6.97 -9.38 0.12
CA ARG A 144 -5.87 -10.13 -0.52
C ARG A 144 -4.56 -10.00 0.24
N ALA A 145 -4.22 -8.79 0.68
CA ALA A 145 -3.01 -8.53 1.46
C ALA A 145 -3.05 -9.24 2.82
N ILE A 146 -4.21 -9.18 3.51
CA ILE A 146 -4.42 -9.87 4.79
C ILE A 146 -4.30 -11.39 4.60
N TYR A 147 -4.93 -11.94 3.55
CA TYR A 147 -4.89 -13.37 3.28
C TYR A 147 -3.47 -13.87 3.00
N ARG A 148 -2.67 -13.07 2.30
CA ARG A 148 -1.28 -13.42 1.98
C ARG A 148 -0.39 -13.48 3.23
N ASP A 149 -0.59 -12.60 4.20
CA ASP A 149 0.06 -12.62 5.52
C ASP A 149 1.61 -12.64 5.48
N ALA A 150 2.21 -11.85 4.59
CA ALA A 150 3.66 -11.77 4.47
C ALA A 150 4.30 -10.92 5.59
N PRO A 151 5.59 -11.17 5.93
CA PRO A 151 6.31 -10.43 6.98
C PRO A 151 6.45 -8.92 6.73
N VAL A 152 6.50 -8.52 5.47
CA VAL A 152 6.66 -7.11 5.07
C VAL A 152 5.47 -6.66 4.25
N LEU A 153 4.78 -5.63 4.74
CA LEU A 153 3.66 -4.99 4.05
C LEU A 153 4.15 -3.74 3.33
N VAL A 154 3.85 -3.63 2.03
CA VAL A 154 4.17 -2.45 1.21
C VAL A 154 2.90 -1.90 0.61
N LEU A 155 2.61 -0.64 0.88
CA LEU A 155 1.43 0.08 0.41
C LEU A 155 1.88 1.25 -0.46
N ASP A 156 1.56 1.20 -1.75
CA ASP A 156 1.93 2.23 -2.73
C ASP A 156 0.68 3.02 -3.13
N GLU A 157 0.49 4.18 -2.50
CA GLU A 157 -0.63 5.11 -2.71
C GLU A 157 -2.02 4.44 -2.71
N PRO A 158 -2.36 3.64 -1.68
CA PRO A 158 -3.51 2.75 -1.71
C PRO A 158 -4.88 3.45 -1.70
N THR A 159 -4.93 4.78 -1.59
CA THR A 159 -6.16 5.58 -1.40
C THR A 159 -6.41 6.61 -2.48
N ALA A 160 -5.65 6.61 -3.58
CA ALA A 160 -5.68 7.67 -4.59
C ALA A 160 -7.07 7.94 -5.22
N ALA A 161 -8.02 7.00 -5.12
CA ALA A 161 -9.35 7.10 -5.74
C ALA A 161 -10.50 7.15 -4.71
N LEU A 162 -10.21 7.39 -3.42
CA LEU A 162 -11.20 7.38 -2.35
C LEU A 162 -11.58 8.79 -1.91
N ASP A 163 -12.85 8.95 -1.47
CA ASP A 163 -13.28 10.11 -0.73
C ASP A 163 -12.59 10.17 0.65
N PRO A 164 -12.56 11.35 1.31
CA PRO A 164 -11.79 11.53 2.56
C PRO A 164 -12.23 10.61 3.71
N LEU A 165 -13.51 10.26 3.82
CA LEU A 165 -14.01 9.39 4.89
C LEU A 165 -13.63 7.92 4.62
N ALA A 166 -13.79 7.45 3.39
CA ALA A 166 -13.38 6.11 2.99
C ALA A 166 -11.85 5.95 3.07
N GLU A 167 -11.10 7.00 2.76
CA GLU A 167 -9.66 7.04 2.93
C GLU A 167 -9.26 6.90 4.40
N TYR A 168 -9.87 7.68 5.29
CA TYR A 168 -9.60 7.61 6.73
C TYR A 168 -9.88 6.20 7.29
N ASP A 169 -11.04 5.59 6.97
CA ASP A 169 -11.38 4.23 7.38
C ASP A 169 -10.34 3.22 6.89
N LEU A 170 -9.90 3.35 5.65
CA LEU A 170 -8.91 2.45 5.07
C LEU A 170 -7.53 2.60 5.74
N TYR A 171 -7.10 3.83 6.06
CA TYR A 171 -5.84 4.04 6.80
C TYR A 171 -5.90 3.50 8.24
N GLN A 172 -7.04 3.58 8.92
CA GLN A 172 -7.21 2.94 10.23
C GLN A 172 -7.00 1.44 10.13
N ARG A 173 -7.61 0.81 9.14
CA ARG A 173 -7.43 -0.64 8.88
C ARG A 173 -5.98 -0.98 8.53
N PHE A 174 -5.29 -0.15 7.77
CA PHE A 174 -3.87 -0.34 7.49
C PHE A 174 -3.01 -0.19 8.75
N ALA A 175 -3.31 0.75 9.62
CA ALA A 175 -2.61 0.91 10.89
C ALA A 175 -2.75 -0.34 11.77
N GLU A 176 -3.98 -0.88 11.88
CA GLU A 176 -4.25 -2.14 12.59
C GLU A 176 -3.49 -3.33 11.98
N LEU A 177 -3.54 -3.46 10.65
CA LEU A 177 -2.84 -4.54 9.94
C LEU A 177 -1.33 -4.47 10.06
N SER A 178 -0.79 -3.28 10.24
CA SER A 178 0.66 -3.05 10.38
C SER A 178 1.17 -3.28 11.80
N GLU A 179 0.29 -3.55 12.78
CA GLU A 179 0.72 -3.84 14.14
C GLU A 179 1.61 -5.08 14.20
N GLY A 180 2.81 -4.91 14.77
CA GLY A 180 3.81 -5.98 14.87
C GLY A 180 4.46 -6.40 13.55
N ARG A 181 4.15 -5.74 12.41
CA ARG A 181 4.72 -6.03 11.09
C ARG A 181 5.61 -4.91 10.59
N THR A 182 6.63 -5.27 9.85
CA THR A 182 7.40 -4.30 9.08
C THR A 182 6.52 -3.76 7.95
N SER A 183 6.35 -2.43 7.89
CA SER A 183 5.44 -1.83 6.93
C SER A 183 6.06 -0.61 6.26
N ILE A 184 5.87 -0.50 4.95
CA ILE A 184 6.37 0.59 4.12
C ILE A 184 5.18 1.24 3.44
N PHE A 185 4.92 2.51 3.77
CA PHE A 185 3.82 3.29 3.24
C PHE A 185 4.36 4.33 2.26
N ILE A 186 3.94 4.27 1.02
CA ILE A 186 4.21 5.34 0.07
C ILE A 186 2.96 6.20 -0.05
N SER A 187 3.12 7.49 0.19
CA SER A 187 2.02 8.44 0.06
C SER A 187 2.54 9.79 -0.45
N HIS A 188 1.72 10.44 -1.26
CA HIS A 188 1.87 11.86 -1.54
C HIS A 188 1.09 12.72 -0.54
N ARG A 189 0.23 12.11 0.31
CA ARG A 189 -0.55 12.77 1.37
C ARG A 189 0.17 12.64 2.71
N LEU A 190 0.75 13.73 3.18
CA LEU A 190 1.59 13.72 4.38
C LEU A 190 0.79 13.50 5.67
N SER A 191 -0.50 13.88 5.70
CA SER A 191 -1.38 13.67 6.84
C SER A 191 -1.55 12.20 7.20
N SER A 192 -1.61 11.34 6.17
CA SER A 192 -1.81 9.90 6.32
C SER A 192 -0.57 9.14 6.83
N THR A 193 0.58 9.80 6.94
CA THR A 193 1.84 9.16 7.36
C THR A 193 2.19 9.38 8.83
N ARG A 194 1.36 10.13 9.58
CA ARG A 194 1.61 10.49 10.98
C ARG A 194 1.66 9.30 11.95
N PHE A 195 1.02 8.17 11.57
CA PHE A 195 1.04 6.94 12.39
C PHE A 195 2.31 6.10 12.19
N CYS A 196 3.20 6.50 11.27
CA CYS A 196 4.43 5.79 11.02
C CYS A 196 5.52 6.17 12.04
N ASP A 197 6.35 5.21 12.42
CA ASP A 197 7.45 5.40 13.35
C ASP A 197 8.53 6.32 12.76
N ARG A 198 8.69 6.27 11.43
CA ARG A 198 9.66 7.10 10.71
C ARG A 198 9.14 7.49 9.33
N ILE A 199 9.42 8.73 8.96
CA ILE A 199 9.12 9.31 7.66
C ILE A 199 10.44 9.58 6.93
N LEU A 200 10.49 9.21 5.66
CA LEU A 200 11.60 9.46 4.74
C LEU A 200 11.11 10.40 3.64
N LEU A 201 11.66 11.62 3.60
CA LEU A 201 11.39 12.52 2.49
C LEU A 201 12.36 12.20 1.35
N LEU A 202 11.82 11.78 0.23
CA LEU A 202 12.55 11.46 -0.99
C LEU A 202 12.49 12.61 -1.99
N GLU A 203 13.65 13.04 -2.47
CA GLU A 203 13.81 14.05 -3.51
C GLU A 203 14.95 13.63 -4.43
N ASP A 204 14.71 13.68 -5.75
CA ASP A 204 15.72 13.35 -6.78
C ASP A 204 16.46 12.02 -6.51
N GLY A 205 15.72 10.99 -6.11
CA GLY A 205 16.27 9.67 -5.84
C GLY A 205 17.10 9.53 -4.57
N ARG A 206 17.06 10.52 -3.67
CA ARG A 206 17.80 10.54 -2.40
C ARG A 206 16.89 10.82 -1.22
N ILE A 207 17.23 10.26 -0.06
CA ILE A 207 16.58 10.63 1.20
C ILE A 207 17.20 11.95 1.67
N VAL A 208 16.40 13.02 1.68
CA VAL A 208 16.87 14.36 2.08
C VAL A 208 16.53 14.68 3.53
N GLU A 209 15.47 14.14 4.08
CA GLU A 209 15.08 14.27 5.48
C GLU A 209 14.55 12.92 6.00
N SER A 210 14.81 12.63 7.28
CA SER A 210 14.32 11.41 7.95
C SER A 210 14.10 11.69 9.43
N GLY A 211 12.94 11.27 9.95
CA GLY A 211 12.57 11.41 11.36
C GLY A 211 11.10 11.10 11.59
N THR A 212 10.63 11.28 12.81
CA THR A 212 9.20 11.27 13.13
C THR A 212 8.53 12.53 12.59
N HIS A 213 7.19 12.53 12.51
CA HIS A 213 6.44 13.73 12.12
C HIS A 213 6.84 14.96 12.95
N ASP A 214 6.88 14.81 14.27
CA ASP A 214 7.15 15.91 15.19
C ASP A 214 8.59 16.42 15.09
N GLU A 215 9.56 15.53 14.86
CA GLU A 215 10.96 15.91 14.62
C GLU A 215 11.11 16.72 13.34
N LEU A 216 10.52 16.24 12.23
CA LEU A 216 10.57 16.90 10.93
C LEU A 216 9.85 18.25 10.94
N MET A 217 8.71 18.36 11.65
CA MET A 217 8.02 19.65 11.84
C MET A 217 8.85 20.64 12.63
N ARG A 218 9.54 20.18 13.70
CA ARG A 218 10.45 21.04 14.52
C ARG A 218 11.69 21.48 13.75
N GLN A 219 12.23 20.62 12.87
CA GLN A 219 13.33 20.97 11.99
C GLN A 219 12.98 22.10 11.01
N ASN A 220 11.68 22.30 10.75
CA ASN A 220 11.16 23.34 9.84
C ASN A 220 11.80 23.30 8.45
N GLY A 221 12.10 22.08 7.97
CA GLY A 221 12.72 21.82 6.68
C GLY A 221 11.71 21.67 5.54
N LYS A 222 12.12 20.94 4.50
CA LYS A 222 11.30 20.69 3.30
C LYS A 222 10.02 19.91 3.63
N TYR A 223 10.10 18.90 4.52
CA TYR A 223 8.92 18.16 4.97
C TYR A 223 7.89 19.10 5.60
N ALA A 224 8.30 19.95 6.52
CA ALA A 224 7.40 20.89 7.20
C ALA A 224 6.79 21.89 6.23
N ALA A 225 7.54 22.36 5.23
CA ALA A 225 7.04 23.23 4.18
C ALA A 225 5.96 22.53 3.33
N LEU A 226 6.23 21.31 2.87
CA LEU A 226 5.27 20.51 2.10
C LEU A 226 4.00 20.20 2.90
N PHE A 227 4.16 19.85 4.18
CA PHE A 227 3.03 19.55 5.07
C PHE A 227 2.09 20.76 5.22
N ARG A 228 2.64 21.97 5.42
CA ARG A 228 1.82 23.18 5.54
C ARG A 228 1.07 23.51 4.28
N VAL A 229 1.72 23.38 3.11
CA VAL A 229 1.08 23.59 1.81
C VAL A 229 -0.11 22.63 1.63
N GLN A 230 0.08 21.34 1.95
CA GLN A 230 -1.02 20.38 1.85
C GLN A 230 -2.13 20.67 2.85
N ALA A 231 -1.80 21.05 4.10
CA ALA A 231 -2.79 21.37 5.12
C ALA A 231 -3.65 22.56 4.73
N GLN A 232 -3.07 23.60 4.11
CA GLN A 232 -3.81 24.75 3.59
C GLN A 232 -4.80 24.36 2.48
N TYR A 233 -4.37 23.52 1.55
CA TYR A 233 -5.22 23.06 0.45
C TYR A 233 -6.47 22.33 0.94
N TYR A 234 -6.31 21.45 1.93
CA TYR A 234 -7.44 20.72 2.53
C TYR A 234 -8.40 21.61 3.35
N GLN A 235 -7.91 22.72 3.94
CA GLN A 235 -8.77 23.69 4.63
C GLN A 235 -9.60 24.50 3.64
N GLU A 236 -9.03 24.86 2.49
CA GLU A 236 -9.73 25.63 1.45
C GLU A 236 -10.79 24.80 0.73
N GLU A 237 -10.54 23.51 0.44
CA GLU A 237 -11.54 22.60 -0.15
C GLU A 237 -12.69 22.31 0.82
N GLY A 238 -12.43 22.11 2.12
CA GLY A 238 -13.47 21.86 3.13
C GLY A 238 -14.41 23.05 3.36
N VAL A 239 -13.98 24.27 3.10
CA VAL A 239 -14.81 25.48 3.21
C VAL A 239 -15.72 25.68 1.99
N GLN A 240 -15.36 25.12 0.82
CA GLN A 240 -16.18 25.23 -0.39
C GLN A 240 -17.35 24.23 -0.42
N ASP A 241 -17.23 23.07 0.23
CA ASP A 241 -18.31 22.08 0.30
C ASP A 241 -19.40 22.42 1.34
N GLU A 242 -19.13 23.30 2.30
CA GLU A 242 -20.15 23.80 3.26
C GLU A 242 -20.96 24.99 2.71
N ALA A 243 -20.67 25.50 1.54
CA ALA A 243 -21.29 26.70 0.94
C ALA A 243 -22.24 26.41 -0.23
N VAL A 244 -22.69 25.16 -0.41
CA VAL A 244 -23.68 24.78 -1.46
C VAL A 244 -24.94 24.20 -0.86
#